data_44eadcaafa227655c9640d1826a81faf
#
_entry.id   44eadcaafa227655c9640d1826a81faf
#
_cell.length_a   1.000
_cell.length_b   1.000
_cell.length_c   1.000
_cell.angle_alpha   90.00
_cell.angle_beta   90.00
_cell.angle_gamma   90.00
#
_symmetry.space_group_name_H-M   'P 1'
#
loop_
_entity.id
_entity.type
_entity.pdbx_description
1 polymer ?
#
loop_
_entity_poly.entity_id
_entity_poly.type
_entity_poly.pdbx_seq_one_letter_code
_entity_poly.pdbx_strand_id
1 'polypeptide(L)'
;MWEHIIGHTEQKKFLQNYLQAKERPHALLFSGAAGLGKRTLALEFAKALLCFQHNGTDGCEACRLMNLQDGNLSHPDFVLVQHEWDDKKDRLRDTIIIDQIRELTAKTALAPVMSPTRVCIVEDADTMVPAAANAFLKLLEEPPAGWVIILLAANVNRLLPTIMSRVVQLRFQAIEPQLVEQELQARQIEPAKAAVLARISEGSIGLALNLAAAKGQLDVFECRKQAATFLEALPLAMPMNYLAGRSWLDKKVQREQALLLVQLWQLLLRDLMMCNLQLYDRIYNIDLLDELKSQSSGWQLSALKQALVIVQEAYDALVSSVGMKTTLETMALKIDKIYKE
;
A
#
# COMPACT_ATOMS: atom_id res chain seq x y z
N MET A 1 21.50 -10.11 -6.72
CA MET A 1 21.13 -9.53 -5.41
C MET A 1 19.66 -9.15 -5.46
N TRP A 2 18.83 -9.48 -4.45
CA TRP A 2 17.39 -9.17 -4.32
C TRP A 2 16.50 -9.83 -5.38
N GLU A 3 16.81 -11.06 -5.79
CA GLU A 3 16.02 -11.83 -6.76
C GLU A 3 14.63 -12.20 -6.25
N HIS A 4 14.52 -12.38 -4.92
CA HIS A 4 13.25 -12.65 -4.23
C HIS A 4 12.28 -11.44 -4.20
N ILE A 5 12.74 -10.23 -4.55
CA ILE A 5 11.87 -9.07 -4.71
C ILE A 5 11.43 -9.01 -6.16
N ILE A 6 10.14 -9.16 -6.40
CA ILE A 6 9.59 -9.12 -7.75
C ILE A 6 9.53 -7.69 -8.30
N GLY A 7 9.67 -7.57 -9.61
CA GLY A 7 9.65 -6.25 -10.29
C GLY A 7 10.83 -5.34 -9.93
N HIS A 8 10.64 -4.06 -10.14
CA HIS A 8 11.54 -2.95 -9.76
C HIS A 8 13.00 -3.09 -10.25
N THR A 9 13.17 -3.59 -11.46
CA THR A 9 14.49 -3.90 -12.04
C THR A 9 15.40 -2.66 -12.09
N GLU A 10 14.87 -1.51 -12.49
CA GLU A 10 15.63 -0.26 -12.57
C GLU A 10 16.06 0.21 -11.18
N GLN A 11 15.17 0.16 -10.19
CA GLN A 11 15.44 0.54 -8.81
C GLN A 11 16.51 -0.37 -8.20
N LYS A 12 16.39 -1.68 -8.40
CA LYS A 12 17.41 -2.64 -7.96
C LYS A 12 18.78 -2.37 -8.60
N LYS A 13 18.81 -2.13 -9.90
CA LYS A 13 20.05 -1.78 -10.63
C LYS A 13 20.67 -0.48 -10.12
N PHE A 14 19.86 0.55 -9.88
CA PHE A 14 20.33 1.79 -9.28
C PHE A 14 20.97 1.56 -7.92
N LEU A 15 20.30 0.80 -7.03
CA LEU A 15 20.81 0.51 -5.69
C LEU A 15 22.07 -0.37 -5.70
N GLN A 16 22.19 -1.30 -6.65
CA GLN A 16 23.42 -2.08 -6.84
C GLN A 16 24.60 -1.18 -7.25
N ASN A 17 24.36 -0.25 -8.18
CA ASN A 17 25.38 0.74 -8.58
C ASN A 17 25.73 1.67 -7.41
N TYR A 18 24.75 2.05 -6.61
CA TYR A 18 24.94 2.86 -5.40
C TYR A 18 25.92 2.20 -4.42
N LEU A 19 25.80 0.86 -4.19
CA LEU A 19 26.70 0.13 -3.30
C LEU A 19 28.17 0.16 -3.77
N GLN A 20 28.41 0.28 -5.07
CA GLN A 20 29.75 0.30 -5.68
C GLN A 20 30.30 1.71 -5.88
N ALA A 21 29.47 2.73 -5.80
CA ALA A 21 29.86 4.11 -6.06
C ALA A 21 30.77 4.67 -4.94
N LYS A 22 31.77 5.46 -5.31
CA LYS A 22 32.62 6.19 -4.35
C LYS A 22 31.90 7.40 -3.76
N GLU A 23 31.17 8.13 -4.60
CA GLU A 23 30.32 9.25 -4.19
C GLU A 23 28.87 8.79 -4.23
N ARG A 24 28.19 8.94 -3.11
CA ARG A 24 26.82 8.44 -2.91
C ARG A 24 25.92 9.58 -2.44
N PRO A 25 24.73 9.76 -3.02
CA PRO A 25 23.76 10.67 -2.43
C PRO A 25 23.41 10.19 -1.03
N HIS A 26 23.43 11.11 -0.07
CA HIS A 26 23.14 10.81 1.33
C HIS A 26 21.66 10.54 1.63
N ALA A 27 20.76 10.97 0.73
CA ALA A 27 19.31 10.83 0.93
C ALA A 27 18.60 10.29 -0.32
N LEU A 28 17.82 9.24 -0.14
CA LEU A 28 17.01 8.58 -1.15
C LEU A 28 15.53 8.66 -0.77
N LEU A 29 14.66 8.83 -1.76
CA LEU A 29 13.21 8.76 -1.59
C LEU A 29 12.66 7.61 -2.43
N PHE A 30 12.07 6.60 -1.77
CA PHE A 30 11.32 5.53 -2.44
C PHE A 30 9.84 5.94 -2.46
N SER A 31 9.35 6.27 -3.63
CA SER A 31 7.99 6.80 -3.81
C SER A 31 7.11 5.88 -4.64
N GLY A 32 5.83 5.79 -4.32
CA GLY A 32 4.84 4.99 -5.04
C GLY A 32 3.76 4.46 -4.10
N ALA A 33 2.68 3.91 -4.63
CA ALA A 33 1.55 3.43 -3.86
C ALA A 33 1.94 2.44 -2.73
N ALA A 34 1.07 2.29 -1.73
CA ALA A 34 1.29 1.33 -0.65
C ALA A 34 1.36 -0.11 -1.20
N GLY A 35 2.12 -0.98 -0.52
CA GLY A 35 2.21 -2.40 -0.85
C GLY A 35 3.05 -2.75 -2.09
N LEU A 36 3.71 -1.80 -2.76
CA LEU A 36 4.59 -2.06 -3.91
C LEU A 36 5.95 -2.68 -3.54
N GLY A 37 6.23 -2.97 -2.28
CA GLY A 37 7.51 -3.54 -1.86
C GLY A 37 8.61 -2.50 -1.54
N LYS A 38 8.29 -1.20 -1.46
CA LYS A 38 9.24 -0.14 -1.08
C LYS A 38 9.99 -0.45 0.22
N ARG A 39 9.23 -0.81 1.28
CA ARG A 39 9.78 -1.15 2.59
C ARG A 39 10.71 -2.36 2.52
N THR A 40 10.28 -3.41 1.82
CA THR A 40 11.08 -4.64 1.66
C THR A 40 12.41 -4.34 0.98
N LEU A 41 12.40 -3.61 -0.15
CA LEU A 41 13.63 -3.26 -0.86
C LEU A 41 14.50 -2.29 -0.04
N ALA A 42 13.91 -1.35 0.69
CA ALA A 42 14.66 -0.42 1.55
C ALA A 42 15.38 -1.15 2.69
N LEU A 43 14.73 -2.11 3.34
CA LEU A 43 15.32 -2.91 4.41
C LEU A 43 16.43 -3.82 3.88
N GLU A 44 16.23 -4.48 2.75
CA GLU A 44 17.25 -5.29 2.09
C GLU A 44 18.46 -4.45 1.63
N PHE A 45 18.21 -3.23 1.15
CA PHE A 45 19.25 -2.29 0.80
C PHE A 45 20.00 -1.79 2.04
N ALA A 46 19.29 -1.47 3.14
CA ALA A 46 19.90 -1.11 4.41
C ALA A 46 20.80 -2.23 4.94
N LYS A 47 20.33 -3.47 4.88
CA LYS A 47 21.15 -4.66 5.24
C LYS A 47 22.41 -4.76 4.40
N ALA A 48 22.34 -4.50 3.10
CA ALA A 48 23.51 -4.51 2.23
C ALA A 48 24.50 -3.35 2.53
N LEU A 49 23.99 -2.16 2.90
CA LEU A 49 24.81 -1.02 3.30
C LEU A 49 25.56 -1.25 4.61
N LEU A 50 24.91 -1.92 5.57
CA LEU A 50 25.47 -2.24 6.87
C LEU A 50 26.42 -3.44 6.83
N CYS A 51 26.29 -4.30 5.82
CA CYS A 51 27.14 -5.48 5.62
C CYS A 51 28.55 -5.08 5.19
N PHE A 52 29.58 -5.67 5.81
CA PHE A 52 30.98 -5.39 5.48
C PHE A 52 31.35 -5.69 4.02
N GLN A 53 30.72 -6.70 3.42
CA GLN A 53 30.92 -7.05 2.00
C GLN A 53 29.93 -6.37 1.06
N HIS A 54 29.02 -5.55 1.58
CA HIS A 54 27.97 -4.87 0.83
C HIS A 54 27.06 -5.81 -0.01
N ASN A 55 26.93 -7.07 0.39
CA ASN A 55 26.08 -8.05 -0.29
C ASN A 55 24.81 -8.41 0.51
N GLY A 56 24.80 -8.20 1.83
CA GLY A 56 23.66 -8.48 2.72
C GLY A 56 23.34 -9.97 2.91
N THR A 57 24.19 -10.89 2.41
CA THR A 57 23.90 -12.33 2.37
C THR A 57 25.02 -13.21 2.92
N ASP A 58 26.14 -12.64 3.34
CA ASP A 58 27.33 -13.36 3.82
C ASP A 58 27.19 -13.94 5.24
N GLY A 59 26.06 -13.68 5.92
CA GLY A 59 25.80 -14.17 7.27
C GLY A 59 26.70 -13.55 8.35
N CYS A 60 27.39 -12.43 8.06
CA CYS A 60 28.16 -11.68 9.04
C CYS A 60 27.28 -11.19 10.20
N GLU A 61 27.87 -10.69 11.26
CA GLU A 61 27.16 -10.23 12.44
C GLU A 61 26.14 -9.12 12.10
N ALA A 62 26.51 -8.15 11.25
CA ALA A 62 25.62 -7.12 10.77
C ALA A 62 24.39 -7.72 10.05
N CYS A 63 24.59 -8.73 9.20
CA CYS A 63 23.48 -9.42 8.51
C CYS A 63 22.56 -10.19 9.47
N ARG A 64 23.08 -10.72 10.57
CA ARG A 64 22.26 -11.41 11.59
C ARG A 64 21.42 -10.44 12.40
N LEU A 65 21.98 -9.26 12.74
CA LEU A 65 21.26 -8.19 13.45
C LEU A 65 20.21 -7.50 12.57
N MET A 66 20.29 -7.67 11.25
CA MET A 66 19.29 -7.24 10.25
C MET A 66 18.56 -8.45 9.66
N ASN A 67 18.05 -9.35 10.51
CA ASN A 67 17.29 -10.50 10.04
C ASN A 67 15.84 -10.14 9.74
N LEU A 68 15.56 -9.89 8.48
CA LEU A 68 14.25 -9.45 8.01
C LEU A 68 13.19 -10.56 8.09
N GLN A 69 13.60 -11.83 8.08
CA GLN A 69 12.68 -12.97 8.17
C GLN A 69 12.07 -13.09 9.57
N ASP A 70 12.89 -12.87 10.60
CA ASP A 70 12.47 -12.93 12.01
C ASP A 70 11.99 -11.54 12.51
N GLY A 71 12.01 -10.52 11.66
CA GLY A 71 11.66 -9.14 12.03
C GLY A 71 12.70 -8.48 12.96
N ASN A 72 13.91 -9.06 13.09
CA ASN A 72 14.96 -8.50 13.93
C ASN A 72 15.69 -7.37 13.21
N LEU A 73 15.53 -6.14 13.71
CA LEU A 73 16.13 -4.90 13.20
C LEU A 73 16.98 -4.25 14.31
N SER A 74 17.78 -5.04 15.03
CA SER A 74 18.53 -4.60 16.23
C SER A 74 19.95 -4.11 15.95
N HIS A 75 20.32 -3.85 14.68
CA HIS A 75 21.65 -3.35 14.33
C HIS A 75 21.90 -1.95 14.93
N PRO A 76 23.03 -1.71 15.65
CA PRO A 76 23.27 -0.44 16.34
C PRO A 76 23.41 0.77 15.40
N ASP A 77 23.82 0.55 14.15
CA ASP A 77 23.94 1.59 13.12
C ASP A 77 22.71 1.67 12.20
N PHE A 78 21.58 1.09 12.61
CA PHE A 78 20.30 1.17 11.93
C PHE A 78 19.27 1.92 12.77
N VAL A 79 18.55 2.85 12.16
CA VAL A 79 17.44 3.57 12.80
C VAL A 79 16.22 3.48 11.91
N LEU A 80 15.11 3.01 12.49
CA LEU A 80 13.81 3.00 11.85
C LEU A 80 12.90 4.03 12.53
N VAL A 81 12.39 4.98 11.74
CA VAL A 81 11.34 5.91 12.16
C VAL A 81 10.04 5.47 11.52
N GLN A 82 9.06 5.14 12.31
CA GLN A 82 7.73 4.68 11.90
C GLN A 82 6.67 5.28 12.84
N HIS A 83 5.40 5.07 12.51
CA HIS A 83 4.32 5.50 13.40
C HIS A 83 4.45 4.84 14.78
N GLU A 84 4.28 5.62 15.83
CA GLU A 84 4.34 5.18 17.23
C GLU A 84 2.94 5.02 17.83
N TRP A 85 2.86 4.21 18.86
CA TRP A 85 1.65 4.06 19.65
C TRP A 85 1.38 5.35 20.46
N ASP A 86 0.14 5.81 20.47
CA ASP A 86 -0.31 6.92 21.29
C ASP A 86 -1.02 6.37 22.53
N ASP A 87 -0.30 6.27 23.64
CA ASP A 87 -0.82 5.73 24.91
C ASP A 87 -2.05 6.49 25.43
N LYS A 88 -2.18 7.78 25.09
CA LYS A 88 -3.34 8.60 25.51
C LYS A 88 -4.60 8.29 24.73
N LYS A 89 -4.47 7.87 23.49
CA LYS A 89 -5.58 7.56 22.57
C LYS A 89 -5.77 6.08 22.35
N ASP A 90 -4.89 5.24 22.92
CA ASP A 90 -4.86 3.79 22.76
C ASP A 90 -4.95 3.35 21.28
N ARG A 91 -4.15 4.00 20.42
CA ARG A 91 -4.08 3.71 18.99
C ARG A 91 -2.72 4.06 18.40
N LEU A 92 -2.40 3.45 17.26
CA LEU A 92 -1.27 3.87 16.44
C LEU A 92 -1.50 5.31 15.94
N ARG A 93 -0.47 6.16 15.97
CA ARG A 93 -0.53 7.51 15.40
C ARG A 93 -0.60 7.42 13.89
N ASP A 94 -1.32 8.35 13.28
CA ASP A 94 -1.43 8.45 11.82
C ASP A 94 -0.37 9.40 11.24
N THR A 95 0.53 9.95 12.09
CA THR A 95 1.51 10.96 11.69
C THR A 95 2.83 10.78 12.43
N ILE A 96 3.92 11.17 11.77
CA ILE A 96 5.25 11.28 12.38
C ILE A 96 5.37 12.67 13.06
N ILE A 97 5.67 12.68 14.34
CA ILE A 97 5.76 13.89 15.16
C ILE A 97 7.19 14.41 15.27
N ILE A 98 7.34 15.68 15.69
CA ILE A 98 8.64 16.35 15.77
C ILE A 98 9.61 15.66 16.73
N ASP A 99 9.13 15.06 17.81
CA ASP A 99 9.98 14.44 18.82
C ASP A 99 10.71 13.21 18.29
N GLN A 100 10.10 12.43 17.38
CA GLN A 100 10.75 11.34 16.68
C GLN A 100 11.92 11.82 15.80
N ILE A 101 11.76 12.96 15.14
CA ILE A 101 12.81 13.56 14.31
C ILE A 101 13.93 14.16 15.18
N ARG A 102 13.61 14.72 16.34
CA ARG A 102 14.60 15.18 17.33
C ARG A 102 15.42 14.02 17.89
N GLU A 103 14.77 12.90 18.20
CA GLU A 103 15.44 11.69 18.65
C GLU A 103 16.36 11.13 17.56
N LEU A 104 15.89 11.07 16.32
CA LEU A 104 16.72 10.71 15.17
C LEU A 104 17.96 11.62 15.09
N THR A 105 17.75 12.95 15.15
CA THR A 105 18.84 13.94 15.08
C THR A 105 19.85 13.74 16.22
N ALA A 106 19.40 13.46 17.43
CA ALA A 106 20.31 13.15 18.56
C ALA A 106 21.13 11.88 18.29
N LYS A 107 20.53 10.83 17.71
CA LYS A 107 21.24 9.60 17.33
C LYS A 107 22.26 9.84 16.20
N THR A 108 22.04 10.83 15.32
CA THR A 108 22.98 11.11 14.23
C THR A 108 24.29 11.78 14.71
N ALA A 109 24.30 12.37 15.88
CA ALA A 109 25.52 12.94 16.47
C ALA A 109 26.53 11.88 16.98
N LEU A 110 26.10 10.61 17.11
CA LEU A 110 26.95 9.52 17.57
C LEU A 110 27.77 8.91 16.42
N ALA A 111 29.00 8.53 16.67
CA ALA A 111 29.83 7.81 15.70
C ALA A 111 29.25 6.40 15.39
N PRO A 112 29.52 5.84 14.20
CA PRO A 112 29.17 4.45 13.90
C PRO A 112 29.81 3.49 14.91
N VAL A 113 29.10 2.43 15.24
CA VAL A 113 29.54 1.45 16.25
C VAL A 113 30.14 0.21 15.60
N MET A 114 29.53 -0.30 14.55
CA MET A 114 29.86 -1.59 13.94
C MET A 114 30.15 -1.49 12.45
N SER A 115 29.37 -0.70 11.73
CA SER A 115 29.44 -0.60 10.27
C SER A 115 30.09 0.72 9.82
N PRO A 116 30.71 0.77 8.62
CA PRO A 116 31.30 2.01 8.11
C PRO A 116 30.23 3.06 7.74
N THR A 117 28.98 2.61 7.62
CA THR A 117 27.83 3.43 7.23
C THR A 117 26.73 3.27 8.26
N ARG A 118 26.00 4.33 8.54
CA ARG A 118 24.75 4.31 9.32
C ARG A 118 23.57 4.49 8.40
N VAL A 119 22.48 3.82 8.67
CA VAL A 119 21.29 3.86 7.84
C VAL A 119 20.07 4.26 8.66
N CYS A 120 19.33 5.25 8.16
CA CYS A 120 18.02 5.62 8.69
C CYS A 120 16.96 5.35 7.63
N ILE A 121 15.89 4.65 7.99
CA ILE A 121 14.66 4.56 7.18
C ILE A 121 13.57 5.34 7.90
N VAL A 122 12.90 6.23 7.17
CA VAL A 122 11.70 6.94 7.63
C VAL A 122 10.52 6.40 6.83
N GLU A 123 9.67 5.59 7.46
CA GLU A 123 8.45 5.06 6.86
C GLU A 123 7.37 6.13 6.83
N ASP A 124 6.52 6.11 5.81
CA ASP A 124 5.40 7.03 5.61
C ASP A 124 5.81 8.51 5.82
N ALA A 125 6.96 8.91 5.24
CA ALA A 125 7.52 10.25 5.37
C ALA A 125 6.55 11.37 4.94
N ASP A 126 5.59 11.06 4.08
CA ASP A 126 4.51 11.95 3.66
C ASP A 126 3.44 12.19 4.75
N THR A 127 3.55 11.52 5.90
CA THR A 127 2.70 11.74 7.08
C THR A 127 3.36 12.62 8.15
N MET A 128 4.58 13.12 7.92
CA MET A 128 5.23 14.05 8.85
C MET A 128 4.38 15.30 9.06
N VAL A 129 4.16 15.65 10.34
CA VAL A 129 3.58 16.97 10.64
C VAL A 129 4.52 18.09 10.18
N PRO A 130 4.03 19.29 9.85
CA PRO A 130 4.88 20.37 9.33
C PRO A 130 6.11 20.70 10.21
N ALA A 131 5.95 20.63 11.52
CA ALA A 131 7.05 20.84 12.46
C ALA A 131 8.13 19.75 12.38
N ALA A 132 7.74 18.48 12.19
CA ALA A 132 8.66 17.36 11.98
C ALA A 132 9.40 17.49 10.64
N ALA A 133 8.68 17.79 9.55
CA ALA A 133 9.25 17.98 8.23
C ALA A 133 10.30 19.12 8.22
N ASN A 134 10.00 20.26 8.85
CA ASN A 134 10.96 21.37 8.99
C ASN A 134 12.19 21.01 9.84
N ALA A 135 12.00 20.26 10.93
CA ALA A 135 13.12 19.79 11.74
C ALA A 135 14.02 18.83 10.95
N PHE A 136 13.42 17.99 10.10
CA PHE A 136 14.13 17.03 9.25
C PHE A 136 14.99 17.68 8.15
N LEU A 137 14.64 18.88 7.68
CA LEU A 137 15.42 19.62 6.68
C LEU A 137 16.87 19.85 7.13
N LYS A 138 17.11 20.12 8.43
CA LYS A 138 18.46 20.31 8.97
C LYS A 138 19.34 19.07 8.74
N LEU A 139 18.77 17.88 8.90
CA LEU A 139 19.46 16.63 8.70
C LEU A 139 19.78 16.36 7.20
N LEU A 140 18.91 16.86 6.29
CA LEU A 140 19.14 16.76 4.86
C LEU A 140 20.13 17.80 4.33
N GLU A 141 20.22 18.97 4.97
CA GLU A 141 21.14 20.05 4.57
C GLU A 141 22.56 19.79 5.04
N GLU A 142 22.70 19.29 6.27
CA GLU A 142 24.00 18.99 6.89
C GLU A 142 24.04 17.53 7.36
N PRO A 143 24.06 16.59 6.40
CA PRO A 143 24.02 15.17 6.74
C PRO A 143 25.33 14.78 7.46
N PRO A 144 25.23 14.09 8.61
CA PRO A 144 26.42 13.62 9.28
C PRO A 144 27.19 12.63 8.41
N ALA A 145 28.51 12.64 8.50
CA ALA A 145 29.35 11.78 7.69
C ALA A 145 29.00 10.29 7.88
N GLY A 146 28.93 9.56 6.77
CA GLY A 146 28.63 8.12 6.77
C GLY A 146 27.14 7.76 6.96
N TRP A 147 26.22 8.72 6.99
CA TRP A 147 24.79 8.44 7.03
C TRP A 147 24.18 8.30 5.65
N VAL A 148 23.28 7.32 5.53
CA VAL A 148 22.36 7.15 4.39
C VAL A 148 20.93 7.21 4.91
N ILE A 149 20.17 8.15 4.39
CA ILE A 149 18.78 8.39 4.78
C ILE A 149 17.87 7.87 3.66
N ILE A 150 16.89 7.05 4.00
CA ILE A 150 15.92 6.50 3.06
C ILE A 150 14.52 6.90 3.51
N LEU A 151 13.85 7.68 2.70
CA LEU A 151 12.45 8.07 2.92
C LEU A 151 11.54 7.14 2.13
N LEU A 152 10.48 6.65 2.74
CA LEU A 152 9.41 5.93 2.07
C LEU A 152 8.17 6.82 2.05
N ALA A 153 7.58 7.06 0.88
CA ALA A 153 6.38 7.85 0.75
C ALA A 153 5.39 7.22 -0.23
N ALA A 154 4.11 7.26 0.13
CA ALA A 154 3.04 6.87 -0.77
C ALA A 154 2.63 8.04 -1.67
N ASN A 155 2.59 9.25 -1.15
CA ASN A 155 2.18 10.46 -1.87
C ASN A 155 3.23 11.57 -1.77
N VAL A 156 4.02 11.73 -2.83
CA VAL A 156 5.07 12.76 -2.90
C VAL A 156 4.54 14.19 -2.80
N ASN A 157 3.28 14.43 -3.16
CA ASN A 157 2.69 15.78 -3.10
C ASN A 157 2.46 16.28 -1.66
N ARG A 158 2.53 15.39 -0.68
CA ARG A 158 2.46 15.73 0.76
C ARG A 158 3.83 16.10 1.34
N LEU A 159 4.92 15.77 0.64
CA LEU A 159 6.26 16.15 1.06
C LEU A 159 6.54 17.61 0.72
N LEU A 160 7.28 18.29 1.58
CA LEU A 160 7.71 19.67 1.31
C LEU A 160 8.59 19.72 0.06
N PRO A 161 8.43 20.72 -0.83
CA PRO A 161 9.32 20.92 -1.99
C PRO A 161 10.80 21.03 -1.59
N THR A 162 11.07 21.54 -0.40
CA THR A 162 12.42 21.66 0.18
C THR A 162 13.04 20.30 0.53
N ILE A 163 12.25 19.29 0.91
CA ILE A 163 12.71 17.90 1.06
C ILE A 163 12.98 17.32 -0.33
N MET A 164 12.03 17.48 -1.26
CA MET A 164 12.13 16.94 -2.63
C MET A 164 13.37 17.41 -3.37
N SER A 165 13.82 18.64 -3.14
CA SER A 165 15.04 19.20 -3.77
C SER A 165 16.35 18.60 -3.22
N ARG A 166 16.32 17.84 -2.12
CA ARG A 166 17.50 17.32 -1.42
C ARG A 166 17.61 15.80 -1.42
N VAL A 167 16.67 15.12 -2.09
CA VAL A 167 16.62 13.65 -2.15
C VAL A 167 16.68 13.16 -3.59
N VAL A 168 17.30 12.00 -3.79
CA VAL A 168 17.23 11.30 -5.08
C VAL A 168 16.03 10.38 -5.07
N GLN A 169 15.07 10.65 -5.96
CA GLN A 169 13.82 9.92 -6.02
C GLN A 169 13.91 8.65 -6.84
N LEU A 170 13.54 7.51 -6.25
CA LEU A 170 13.28 6.24 -6.93
C LEU A 170 11.77 5.99 -6.94
N ARG A 171 11.19 5.98 -8.13
CA ARG A 171 9.75 5.77 -8.31
C ARG A 171 9.44 4.28 -8.45
N PHE A 172 8.59 3.78 -7.58
CA PHE A 172 8.05 2.43 -7.62
C PHE A 172 6.71 2.46 -8.37
N GLN A 173 6.61 1.66 -9.40
CA GLN A 173 5.41 1.53 -10.21
C GLN A 173 4.68 0.23 -9.86
N ALA A 174 3.41 0.15 -10.26
CA ALA A 174 2.65 -1.09 -10.17
C ALA A 174 3.39 -2.24 -10.87
N ILE A 175 3.42 -3.38 -10.22
CA ILE A 175 4.04 -4.60 -10.75
C ILE A 175 3.06 -5.21 -11.77
N GLU A 176 3.59 -5.73 -12.87
CA GLU A 176 2.76 -6.40 -13.87
C GLU A 176 1.96 -7.57 -13.25
N PRO A 177 0.65 -7.69 -13.55
CA PRO A 177 -0.20 -8.73 -12.96
C PRO A 177 0.36 -10.14 -13.11
N GLN A 178 1.00 -10.44 -14.23
CA GLN A 178 1.61 -11.75 -14.48
C GLN A 178 2.72 -12.08 -13.49
N LEU A 179 3.54 -11.08 -13.10
CA LEU A 179 4.60 -11.27 -12.11
C LEU A 179 4.02 -11.46 -10.70
N VAL A 180 2.95 -10.72 -10.37
CA VAL A 180 2.23 -10.89 -9.09
C VAL A 180 1.60 -12.26 -9.03
N GLU A 181 0.95 -12.72 -10.11
CA GLU A 181 0.35 -14.04 -10.21
C GLU A 181 1.38 -15.18 -10.03
N GLN A 182 2.52 -15.08 -10.70
CA GLN A 182 3.62 -16.05 -10.55
C GLN A 182 4.13 -16.12 -9.10
N GLU A 183 4.29 -14.98 -8.42
CA GLU A 183 4.72 -14.95 -7.02
C GLU A 183 3.68 -15.58 -6.09
N LEU A 184 2.37 -15.32 -6.33
CA LEU A 184 1.30 -15.93 -5.55
C LEU A 184 1.27 -17.45 -5.73
N GLN A 185 1.45 -17.94 -6.97
CA GLN A 185 1.52 -19.37 -7.28
C GLN A 185 2.77 -20.02 -6.66
N ALA A 186 3.93 -19.35 -6.67
CA ALA A 186 5.13 -19.81 -5.98
C ALA A 186 4.93 -19.97 -4.48
N ARG A 187 4.01 -19.20 -3.90
CA ARG A 187 3.58 -19.31 -2.47
C ARG A 187 2.42 -20.28 -2.26
N GLN A 188 2.17 -21.18 -3.22
CA GLN A 188 1.16 -22.24 -3.14
C GLN A 188 -0.30 -21.73 -3.10
N ILE A 189 -0.56 -20.52 -3.61
CA ILE A 189 -1.92 -20.04 -3.82
C ILE A 189 -2.45 -20.66 -5.12
N GLU A 190 -3.68 -21.17 -5.07
CA GLU A 190 -4.36 -21.79 -6.20
C GLU A 190 -4.33 -20.88 -7.45
N PRO A 191 -3.99 -21.40 -8.66
CA PRO A 191 -3.82 -20.58 -9.87
C PRO A 191 -5.01 -19.67 -10.19
N ALA A 192 -6.24 -20.19 -10.08
CA ALA A 192 -7.45 -19.41 -10.34
C ALA A 192 -7.59 -18.23 -9.36
N LYS A 193 -7.28 -18.44 -8.08
CA LYS A 193 -7.26 -17.39 -7.07
C LYS A 193 -6.12 -16.40 -7.29
N ALA A 194 -4.92 -16.90 -7.61
CA ALA A 194 -3.75 -16.07 -7.88
C ALA A 194 -4.01 -15.09 -9.05
N ALA A 195 -4.63 -15.56 -10.14
CA ALA A 195 -4.97 -14.74 -11.29
C ALA A 195 -5.93 -13.57 -10.92
N VAL A 196 -6.95 -13.85 -10.11
CA VAL A 196 -7.90 -12.84 -9.64
C VAL A 196 -7.22 -11.84 -8.69
N LEU A 197 -6.49 -12.33 -7.69
CA LEU A 197 -5.80 -11.50 -6.71
C LEU A 197 -4.76 -10.59 -7.35
N ALA A 198 -4.00 -11.11 -8.33
CA ALA A 198 -3.01 -10.33 -9.07
C ALA A 198 -3.63 -9.13 -9.80
N ARG A 199 -4.84 -9.28 -10.32
CA ARG A 199 -5.57 -8.19 -11.00
C ARG A 199 -6.18 -7.20 -10.00
N ILE A 200 -6.88 -7.71 -8.98
CA ILE A 200 -7.54 -6.88 -7.96
C ILE A 200 -6.52 -6.02 -7.19
N SER A 201 -5.32 -6.55 -6.98
CA SER A 201 -4.26 -5.82 -6.26
C SER A 201 -3.63 -4.67 -7.04
N GLU A 202 -3.98 -4.48 -8.31
CA GLU A 202 -3.47 -3.40 -9.18
C GLU A 202 -1.93 -3.27 -9.17
N GLY A 203 -1.24 -4.41 -9.10
CA GLY A 203 0.22 -4.47 -9.07
C GLY A 203 0.83 -4.25 -7.69
N SER A 204 0.03 -4.20 -6.63
CA SER A 204 0.50 -4.15 -5.25
C SER A 204 0.67 -5.57 -4.70
N ILE A 205 1.90 -6.09 -4.68
CA ILE A 205 2.19 -7.42 -4.13
C ILE A 205 1.82 -7.54 -2.65
N GLY A 206 2.02 -6.47 -1.88
CA GLY A 206 1.65 -6.45 -0.45
C GLY A 206 0.14 -6.59 -0.27
N LEU A 207 -0.67 -5.88 -1.08
CA LEU A 207 -2.12 -6.03 -1.06
C LEU A 207 -2.54 -7.43 -1.50
N ALA A 208 -1.94 -7.97 -2.58
CA ALA A 208 -2.23 -9.32 -3.06
C ALA A 208 -2.00 -10.38 -1.97
N LEU A 209 -0.88 -10.29 -1.25
CA LEU A 209 -0.54 -11.20 -0.15
C LEU A 209 -1.48 -11.05 1.06
N ASN A 210 -1.83 -9.83 1.41
CA ASN A 210 -2.79 -9.57 2.49
C ASN A 210 -4.17 -10.13 2.16
N LEU A 211 -4.65 -9.92 0.94
CA LEU A 211 -5.92 -10.48 0.48
C LEU A 211 -5.89 -12.01 0.41
N ALA A 212 -4.76 -12.60 0.02
CA ALA A 212 -4.59 -14.06 0.00
C ALA A 212 -4.58 -14.68 1.39
N ALA A 213 -4.03 -13.98 2.39
CA ALA A 213 -3.95 -14.44 3.78
C ALA A 213 -5.24 -14.21 4.57
N ALA A 214 -6.12 -13.34 4.09
CA ALA A 214 -7.38 -12.99 4.77
C ALA A 214 -8.32 -14.21 4.85
N LYS A 215 -8.98 -14.38 6.00
CA LYS A 215 -9.89 -15.50 6.29
C LYS A 215 -11.18 -15.00 6.92
N GLY A 216 -12.21 -15.84 6.86
CA GLY A 216 -13.50 -15.55 7.50
C GLY A 216 -14.20 -14.37 6.85
N GLN A 217 -14.61 -13.40 7.66
CA GLN A 217 -15.38 -12.22 7.18
C GLN A 217 -14.57 -11.27 6.29
N LEU A 218 -13.24 -11.37 6.28
CA LEU A 218 -12.32 -10.62 5.41
C LEU A 218 -11.85 -11.47 4.21
N ASP A 219 -12.41 -12.66 4.01
CA ASP A 219 -12.12 -13.45 2.82
C ASP A 219 -12.56 -12.66 1.57
N VAL A 220 -11.61 -12.35 0.72
CA VAL A 220 -11.84 -11.49 -0.46
C VAL A 220 -12.84 -12.12 -1.43
N PHE A 221 -12.88 -13.45 -1.55
CA PHE A 221 -13.79 -14.12 -2.47
C PHE A 221 -15.23 -14.11 -1.96
N GLU A 222 -15.42 -14.29 -0.64
CA GLU A 222 -16.72 -14.13 0.00
C GLU A 222 -17.21 -12.67 -0.05
N CYS A 223 -16.35 -11.70 0.23
CA CYS A 223 -16.68 -10.29 0.11
C CYS A 223 -17.00 -9.91 -1.34
N ARG A 224 -16.27 -10.45 -2.31
CA ARG A 224 -16.51 -10.20 -3.74
C ARG A 224 -17.85 -10.77 -4.20
N LYS A 225 -18.19 -11.98 -3.79
CA LYS A 225 -19.50 -12.57 -4.04
C LYS A 225 -20.62 -11.71 -3.45
N GLN A 226 -20.43 -11.22 -2.24
CA GLN A 226 -21.37 -10.29 -1.60
C GLN A 226 -21.48 -8.96 -2.38
N ALA A 227 -20.37 -8.42 -2.86
CA ALA A 227 -20.36 -7.20 -3.65
C ALA A 227 -21.08 -7.40 -5.01
N ALA A 228 -20.89 -8.53 -5.69
CA ALA A 228 -21.58 -8.87 -6.93
C ALA A 228 -23.10 -9.00 -6.70
N THR A 229 -23.53 -9.70 -5.66
CA THR A 229 -24.95 -9.84 -5.32
C THR A 229 -25.63 -8.50 -5.04
N PHE A 230 -24.90 -7.51 -4.51
CA PHE A 230 -25.46 -6.14 -4.35
C PHE A 230 -25.78 -5.51 -5.70
N LEU A 231 -24.88 -5.61 -6.68
CA LEU A 231 -25.09 -5.06 -8.03
C LEU A 231 -26.23 -5.78 -8.75
N GLU A 232 -26.40 -7.08 -8.53
CA GLU A 232 -27.53 -7.87 -9.04
C GLU A 232 -28.87 -7.43 -8.45
N ALA A 233 -28.87 -6.96 -7.22
CA ALA A 233 -30.09 -6.53 -6.52
C ALA A 233 -30.58 -5.12 -6.98
N LEU A 234 -29.75 -4.32 -7.66
CA LEU A 234 -30.12 -2.98 -8.12
C LEU A 234 -31.31 -2.97 -9.08
N PRO A 235 -31.38 -3.83 -10.14
CA PRO A 235 -32.52 -3.90 -11.03
C PRO A 235 -33.84 -4.28 -10.33
N LEU A 236 -33.73 -4.99 -9.21
CA LEU A 236 -34.89 -5.47 -8.44
C LEU A 236 -35.44 -4.43 -7.45
N ALA A 237 -34.90 -3.21 -7.45
CA ALA A 237 -35.24 -2.13 -6.51
C ALA A 237 -35.11 -2.51 -5.02
N MET A 238 -34.18 -3.41 -4.67
CA MET A 238 -34.00 -3.95 -3.34
C MET A 238 -32.63 -3.68 -2.67
N PRO A 239 -31.85 -2.65 -3.05
CA PRO A 239 -30.51 -2.46 -2.51
C PRO A 239 -30.51 -2.22 -0.99
N MET A 240 -31.56 -1.56 -0.46
CA MET A 240 -31.71 -1.30 0.97
C MET A 240 -32.04 -2.56 1.75
N ASN A 241 -32.89 -3.46 1.21
CA ASN A 241 -33.19 -4.75 1.85
C ASN A 241 -31.95 -5.64 1.89
N TYR A 242 -31.08 -5.54 0.88
CA TYR A 242 -29.82 -6.23 0.85
C TYR A 242 -28.87 -5.76 1.96
N LEU A 243 -28.77 -4.47 2.21
CA LEU A 243 -27.95 -3.89 3.27
C LEU A 243 -28.54 -4.13 4.67
N ALA A 244 -29.87 -3.97 4.83
CA ALA A 244 -30.56 -4.09 6.10
C ALA A 244 -30.61 -5.53 6.63
N GLY A 245 -30.66 -6.55 5.75
CA GLY A 245 -30.74 -7.96 6.13
C GLY A 245 -29.41 -8.59 6.55
N ARG A 246 -28.31 -7.83 6.61
CA ARG A 246 -26.99 -8.38 6.89
C ARG A 246 -26.44 -7.98 8.25
N SER A 247 -26.03 -9.01 9.01
CA SER A 247 -25.39 -8.90 10.33
C SER A 247 -24.07 -8.13 10.32
N TRP A 248 -23.48 -7.89 9.13
CA TRP A 248 -22.23 -7.12 9.01
C TRP A 248 -22.40 -5.61 9.22
N LEU A 249 -23.63 -5.12 9.38
CA LEU A 249 -23.91 -3.79 9.93
C LEU A 249 -23.83 -3.76 11.46
N ASP A 250 -23.59 -4.88 12.13
CA ASP A 250 -23.40 -4.99 13.59
C ASP A 250 -21.93 -4.81 14.03
N LYS A 251 -21.70 -4.25 15.17
CA LYS A 251 -20.66 -3.38 15.69
C LYS A 251 -19.17 -3.78 15.71
N LYS A 252 -18.68 -4.95 15.42
CA LYS A 252 -17.28 -5.27 15.78
C LYS A 252 -16.28 -5.65 14.66
N VAL A 253 -16.74 -6.14 13.53
CA VAL A 253 -15.81 -6.66 12.48
C VAL A 253 -15.74 -5.76 11.25
N GLN A 254 -16.22 -4.69 11.23
CA GLN A 254 -17.14 -4.16 10.21
C GLN A 254 -16.53 -3.06 9.36
N ARG A 255 -15.57 -2.27 9.89
CA ARG A 255 -15.00 -1.17 9.14
C ARG A 255 -14.04 -1.66 8.06
N GLU A 256 -13.17 -2.61 8.40
CA GLU A 256 -12.23 -3.20 7.44
C GLU A 256 -12.97 -3.97 6.35
N GLN A 257 -14.00 -4.73 6.73
CA GLN A 257 -14.86 -5.42 5.76
C GLN A 257 -15.64 -4.43 4.89
N ALA A 258 -16.17 -3.36 5.47
CA ALA A 258 -16.88 -2.32 4.71
C ALA A 258 -15.95 -1.63 3.71
N LEU A 259 -14.72 -1.30 4.10
CA LEU A 259 -13.70 -0.74 3.21
C LEU A 259 -13.36 -1.72 2.07
N LEU A 260 -13.16 -3.00 2.39
CA LEU A 260 -12.91 -4.03 1.38
C LEU A 260 -14.09 -4.16 0.40
N LEU A 261 -15.33 -4.20 0.89
CA LEU A 261 -16.52 -4.27 0.04
C LEU A 261 -16.64 -3.05 -0.89
N VAL A 262 -16.41 -1.85 -0.36
CA VAL A 262 -16.45 -0.61 -1.17
C VAL A 262 -15.37 -0.65 -2.27
N GLN A 263 -14.17 -1.10 -1.96
CA GLN A 263 -13.11 -1.31 -2.96
C GLN A 263 -13.51 -2.34 -4.01
N LEU A 264 -14.13 -3.45 -3.60
CA LEU A 264 -14.62 -4.47 -4.53
C LEU A 264 -15.76 -3.94 -5.41
N TRP A 265 -16.65 -3.10 -4.89
CA TRP A 265 -17.66 -2.42 -5.73
C TRP A 265 -17.03 -1.48 -6.75
N GLN A 266 -15.98 -0.74 -6.40
CA GLN A 266 -15.24 0.07 -7.37
C GLN A 266 -14.71 -0.78 -8.53
N LEU A 267 -14.09 -1.92 -8.21
CA LEU A 267 -13.54 -2.83 -9.21
C LEU A 267 -14.63 -3.44 -10.10
N LEU A 268 -15.75 -3.88 -9.51
CA LEU A 268 -16.87 -4.45 -10.27
C LEU A 268 -17.55 -3.40 -11.17
N LEU A 269 -17.80 -2.18 -10.67
CA LEU A 269 -18.33 -1.09 -11.48
C LEU A 269 -17.39 -0.68 -12.61
N ARG A 270 -16.08 -0.69 -12.36
CA ARG A 270 -15.07 -0.50 -13.39
C ARG A 270 -15.16 -1.60 -14.45
N ASP A 271 -15.25 -2.85 -14.04
CA ASP A 271 -15.34 -3.97 -14.97
C ASP A 271 -16.66 -3.94 -15.77
N LEU A 272 -17.79 -3.53 -15.17
CA LEU A 272 -19.03 -3.24 -15.90
C LEU A 272 -18.82 -2.14 -16.93
N MET A 273 -18.08 -1.09 -16.61
CA MET A 273 -17.74 -0.03 -17.57
C MET A 273 -16.85 -0.57 -18.70
N MET A 274 -15.90 -1.45 -18.42
CA MET A 274 -15.08 -2.10 -19.45
C MET A 274 -15.92 -3.01 -20.35
N CYS A 275 -16.89 -3.76 -19.79
CA CYS A 275 -17.85 -4.55 -20.56
C CYS A 275 -18.70 -3.67 -21.47
N ASN A 276 -19.22 -2.56 -20.97
CA ASN A 276 -20.02 -1.60 -21.74
C ASN A 276 -19.22 -1.01 -22.91
N LEU A 277 -17.91 -0.79 -22.73
CA LEU A 277 -16.98 -0.34 -23.77
C LEU A 277 -16.41 -1.48 -24.64
N GLN A 278 -16.80 -2.74 -24.41
CA GLN A 278 -16.30 -3.95 -25.10
C GLN A 278 -14.77 -4.17 -24.95
N LEU A 279 -14.18 -3.66 -23.88
CA LEU A 279 -12.75 -3.80 -23.54
C LEU A 279 -12.51 -5.00 -22.61
N TYR A 280 -12.84 -6.20 -23.07
CA TYR A 280 -12.85 -7.44 -22.27
C TYR A 280 -11.46 -7.86 -21.79
N ASP A 281 -10.41 -7.52 -22.50
CA ASP A 281 -9.00 -7.76 -22.14
C ASP A 281 -8.54 -6.97 -20.90
N ARG A 282 -9.29 -5.90 -20.54
CA ARG A 282 -9.02 -5.05 -19.38
C ARG A 282 -9.83 -5.37 -18.14
N ILE A 283 -10.60 -6.46 -18.14
CA ILE A 283 -11.41 -6.89 -17.01
C ILE A 283 -10.53 -7.56 -15.96
N TYR A 284 -10.74 -7.18 -14.69
CA TYR A 284 -10.05 -7.76 -13.56
C TYR A 284 -10.72 -9.03 -13.04
N ASN A 285 -12.05 -9.03 -12.96
CA ASN A 285 -12.85 -10.17 -12.50
C ASN A 285 -13.22 -11.10 -13.67
N ILE A 286 -12.23 -11.78 -14.27
CA ILE A 286 -12.43 -12.61 -15.47
C ILE A 286 -13.38 -13.77 -15.22
N ASP A 287 -13.36 -14.33 -14.03
CA ASP A 287 -14.24 -15.42 -13.61
C ASP A 287 -15.71 -15.02 -13.49
N LEU A 288 -16.01 -13.72 -13.44
CA LEU A 288 -17.37 -13.15 -13.46
C LEU A 288 -17.70 -12.50 -14.82
N LEU A 289 -16.94 -12.82 -15.88
CA LEU A 289 -17.07 -12.11 -17.16
C LEU A 289 -18.47 -12.24 -17.78
N ASP A 290 -19.07 -13.40 -17.71
CA ASP A 290 -20.38 -13.67 -18.35
C ASP A 290 -21.50 -12.95 -17.56
N GLU A 291 -21.44 -12.95 -16.24
CA GLU A 291 -22.35 -12.18 -15.38
C GLU A 291 -22.20 -10.69 -15.62
N LEU A 292 -20.99 -10.17 -15.67
CA LEU A 292 -20.69 -8.76 -15.92
C LEU A 292 -21.18 -8.31 -17.31
N LYS A 293 -21.02 -9.13 -18.34
CA LYS A 293 -21.57 -8.86 -19.67
C LYS A 293 -23.10 -8.74 -19.65
N SER A 294 -23.77 -9.67 -18.96
CA SER A 294 -25.21 -9.66 -18.83
C SER A 294 -25.70 -8.39 -18.12
N GLN A 295 -25.05 -8.05 -16.99
CA GLN A 295 -25.43 -6.87 -16.19
C GLN A 295 -25.09 -5.55 -16.89
N SER A 296 -24.00 -5.50 -17.66
CA SER A 296 -23.55 -4.26 -18.32
C SER A 296 -24.57 -3.68 -19.27
N SER A 297 -25.44 -4.51 -19.88
CA SER A 297 -26.51 -4.06 -20.76
C SER A 297 -27.57 -3.18 -20.08
N GLY A 298 -27.73 -3.29 -18.76
CA GLY A 298 -28.64 -2.47 -17.95
C GLY A 298 -28.07 -1.13 -17.51
N TRP A 299 -26.78 -0.87 -17.79
CA TRP A 299 -26.10 0.33 -17.32
C TRP A 299 -25.76 1.29 -18.46
N GLN A 300 -26.08 2.57 -18.28
CA GLN A 300 -25.54 3.64 -19.12
C GLN A 300 -24.11 3.98 -18.67
N LEU A 301 -23.23 4.33 -19.61
CA LEU A 301 -21.84 4.70 -19.31
C LEU A 301 -21.74 5.93 -18.39
N SER A 302 -22.65 6.88 -18.53
CA SER A 302 -22.77 8.06 -17.66
C SER A 302 -23.11 7.67 -16.22
N ALA A 303 -24.02 6.72 -16.04
CA ALA A 303 -24.44 6.19 -14.74
C ALA A 303 -23.28 5.44 -14.05
N LEU A 304 -22.53 4.62 -14.78
CA LEU A 304 -21.35 3.92 -14.26
C LEU A 304 -20.27 4.90 -13.77
N LYS A 305 -20.01 5.98 -14.51
CA LYS A 305 -19.08 7.03 -14.09
C LYS A 305 -19.52 7.71 -12.78
N GLN A 306 -20.79 8.04 -12.67
CA GLN A 306 -21.34 8.64 -11.44
C GLN A 306 -21.31 7.66 -10.27
N ALA A 307 -21.64 6.38 -10.50
CA ALA A 307 -21.59 5.35 -9.49
C ALA A 307 -20.16 5.17 -8.92
N LEU A 308 -19.13 5.19 -9.77
CA LEU A 308 -17.73 5.15 -9.34
C LEU A 308 -17.37 6.32 -8.44
N VAL A 309 -17.82 7.54 -8.74
CA VAL A 309 -17.61 8.73 -7.89
C VAL A 309 -18.29 8.55 -6.53
N ILE A 310 -19.53 8.07 -6.51
CA ILE A 310 -20.28 7.84 -5.27
C ILE A 310 -19.61 6.80 -4.39
N VAL A 311 -19.10 5.71 -4.99
CA VAL A 311 -18.40 4.68 -4.24
C VAL A 311 -17.07 5.20 -3.71
N GLN A 312 -16.36 6.07 -4.45
CA GLN A 312 -15.15 6.73 -3.95
C GLN A 312 -15.46 7.67 -2.78
N GLU A 313 -16.51 8.48 -2.86
CA GLU A 313 -16.96 9.33 -1.74
C GLU A 313 -17.26 8.50 -0.48
N ALA A 314 -17.90 7.35 -0.65
CA ALA A 314 -18.19 6.44 0.45
C ALA A 314 -16.91 5.85 1.06
N TYR A 315 -15.93 5.48 0.24
CA TYR A 315 -14.62 5.03 0.71
C TYR A 315 -13.92 6.10 1.55
N ASP A 316 -13.83 7.33 1.04
CA ASP A 316 -13.20 8.46 1.72
C ASP A 316 -13.89 8.79 3.06
N ALA A 317 -15.24 8.73 3.08
CA ALA A 317 -16.02 8.90 4.30
C ALA A 317 -15.75 7.80 5.33
N LEU A 318 -15.65 6.53 4.90
CA LEU A 318 -15.27 5.42 5.76
C LEU A 318 -13.85 5.60 6.31
N VAL A 319 -12.89 5.99 5.51
CA VAL A 319 -11.51 6.29 5.96
C VAL A 319 -11.50 7.42 6.99
N SER A 320 -12.30 8.47 6.77
CA SER A 320 -12.42 9.64 7.67
C SER A 320 -13.26 9.41 8.93
N SER A 321 -13.59 8.17 9.27
CA SER A 321 -14.34 7.81 10.49
C SER A 321 -15.80 8.28 10.56
N VAL A 322 -16.43 8.57 9.42
CA VAL A 322 -17.88 8.81 9.33
C VAL A 322 -18.66 7.53 9.65
N GLY A 323 -19.88 7.67 10.14
CA GLY A 323 -20.74 6.55 10.52
C GLY A 323 -20.94 5.54 9.39
N MET A 324 -20.42 4.32 9.58
CA MET A 324 -20.38 3.28 8.54
C MET A 324 -21.74 2.97 7.94
N LYS A 325 -22.74 2.73 8.78
CA LYS A 325 -24.11 2.38 8.34
C LYS A 325 -24.67 3.47 7.45
N THR A 326 -24.67 4.73 7.91
CA THR A 326 -25.19 5.88 7.16
C THR A 326 -24.46 6.09 5.84
N THR A 327 -23.14 5.89 5.82
CA THR A 327 -22.33 6.02 4.60
C THR A 327 -22.74 4.99 3.55
N LEU A 328 -22.85 3.71 3.93
CA LEU A 328 -23.21 2.63 3.02
C LEU A 328 -24.68 2.74 2.53
N GLU A 329 -25.61 3.10 3.42
CA GLU A 329 -27.01 3.33 3.06
C GLU A 329 -27.13 4.50 2.08
N THR A 330 -26.45 5.61 2.33
CA THR A 330 -26.45 6.78 1.44
C THR A 330 -25.86 6.44 0.07
N MET A 331 -24.75 5.70 0.04
CA MET A 331 -24.13 5.20 -1.18
C MET A 331 -25.13 4.35 -1.99
N ALA A 332 -25.75 3.36 -1.34
CA ALA A 332 -26.69 2.46 -2.00
C ALA A 332 -27.90 3.20 -2.60
N LEU A 333 -28.49 4.17 -1.85
CA LEU A 333 -29.60 4.98 -2.33
C LEU A 333 -29.21 5.85 -3.54
N LYS A 334 -28.01 6.45 -3.50
CA LYS A 334 -27.50 7.26 -4.62
C LYS A 334 -27.29 6.40 -5.88
N ILE A 335 -26.72 5.19 -5.73
CA ILE A 335 -26.47 4.27 -6.85
C ILE A 335 -27.80 3.77 -7.43
N ASP A 336 -28.77 3.37 -6.59
CA ASP A 336 -30.10 2.93 -7.03
C ASP A 336 -30.82 4.00 -7.84
N LYS A 337 -30.72 5.26 -7.40
CA LYS A 337 -31.32 6.40 -8.13
C LYS A 337 -30.70 6.55 -9.52
N ILE A 338 -29.37 6.52 -9.62
CA ILE A 338 -28.66 6.70 -10.90
C ILE A 338 -28.90 5.51 -11.84
N TYR A 339 -29.04 4.29 -11.30
CA TYR A 339 -29.36 3.12 -12.10
C TYR A 339 -30.74 3.20 -12.78
N LYS A 340 -31.71 3.86 -12.14
CA LYS A 340 -33.09 4.02 -12.62
C LYS A 340 -33.30 5.20 -13.57
N GLU A 341 -32.40 6.18 -13.59
CA GLU A 341 -32.37 7.31 -14.51
C GLU A 341 -31.73 6.94 -15.86
#